data_75947172e7dd6fbd71b3584314c72ec7
#
_entry.id   75947172e7dd6fbd71b3584314c72ec7
#
_cell.length_a   1.000
_cell.length_b   1.000
_cell.length_c   1.000
_cell.angle_alpha   90.00
_cell.angle_beta   90.00
_cell.angle_gamma   90.00
#
_symmetry.space_group_name_H-M   'P 1'
#
loop_
_entity.id
_entity.type
_entity.pdbx_description
1 polymer ?
#
loop_
_entity_poly.entity_id
_entity_poly.type
_entity_poly.pdbx_seq_one_letter_code
_entity_poly.pdbx_strand_id
1 'polypeptide(L)'
;MAWNLSIYLDRLVARDSFRRRSRYPRVPFALGVLAAIALGAAAIAAWMIWQRSSVSPSGQIIEVIDGDTVRFNGAAYRLVGFDTPERGDKARCDDERRRAEAATTRLRALIGSGDARLIRVACSCRLGQEGARNCNFGRLCGSLLIGGMDVGGILISEGLAHPYVCGATSCPQRRPWC
;
A
#
# COMPACT_ATOMS: atom_id res chain seq x y z
N MET A 1 18.83 59.25 65.62
CA MET A 1 19.72 58.06 65.67
C MET A 1 19.47 57.25 64.38
N ALA A 2 20.24 57.59 63.39
CA ALA A 2 20.16 56.90 62.09
C ALA A 2 21.32 55.91 61.98
N TRP A 3 21.02 54.62 62.07
CA TRP A 3 22.02 53.56 61.93
C TRP A 3 22.18 53.20 60.45
N ASN A 4 23.44 53.28 60.01
CA ASN A 4 23.92 53.14 58.67
C ASN A 4 23.71 51.67 58.11
N LEU A 5 22.72 51.51 57.31
CA LEU A 5 22.38 50.24 56.65
C LEU A 5 23.29 49.95 55.45
N SER A 6 24.23 50.85 55.15
CA SER A 6 25.10 50.78 53.93
C SER A 6 26.27 49.80 54.06
N ILE A 7 26.64 49.38 55.23
CA ILE A 7 27.84 48.56 55.46
C ILE A 7 27.52 47.03 55.35
N TYR A 8 26.24 46.68 55.36
CA TYR A 8 25.84 45.27 55.38
C TYR A 8 25.63 44.65 53.94
N LEU A 9 25.43 45.51 52.96
CA LEU A 9 25.19 45.08 51.61
C LEU A 9 26.49 44.85 50.79
N ASP A 10 27.60 45.51 51.17
CA ASP A 10 28.88 45.33 50.46
C ASP A 10 29.62 44.02 50.77
N ARG A 11 29.18 43.27 51.80
CA ARG A 11 29.80 41.94 52.11
C ARG A 11 29.13 40.74 51.46
N LEU A 12 27.99 40.93 50.82
CA LEU A 12 27.27 39.83 50.17
C LEU A 12 27.54 39.71 48.64
N VAL A 13 28.18 40.71 48.04
CA VAL A 13 28.45 40.73 46.59
C VAL A 13 29.86 40.16 46.26
N ALA A 14 30.70 39.90 47.24
CA ALA A 14 32.09 39.48 47.04
C ALA A 14 32.32 37.98 47.31
N ARG A 15 31.42 37.10 46.88
CA ARG A 15 31.69 35.63 46.85
C ARG A 15 30.69 34.95 45.92
N ASP A 16 31.07 34.78 44.69
CA ASP A 16 30.98 33.54 43.97
C ASP A 16 31.35 33.73 42.48
N SER A 17 32.61 34.16 42.24
CA SER A 17 33.24 33.90 40.98
C SER A 17 33.76 32.44 40.96
N PHE A 18 32.88 31.47 41.20
CA PHE A 18 33.15 30.08 40.95
C PHE A 18 33.11 29.89 39.44
N ARG A 19 34.21 30.21 38.77
CA ARG A 19 34.44 29.78 37.37
C ARG A 19 34.35 28.27 37.33
N ARG A 20 33.16 27.70 37.11
CA ARG A 20 33.01 26.36 36.60
C ARG A 20 33.66 26.35 35.21
N ARG A 21 34.93 25.97 35.17
CA ARG A 21 35.57 25.58 33.92
C ARG A 21 34.74 24.39 33.38
N SER A 22 33.88 24.65 32.40
CA SER A 22 33.21 23.64 31.63
C SER A 22 34.29 22.68 31.03
N ARG A 23 34.34 21.48 31.56
CA ARG A 23 35.23 20.40 31.07
C ARG A 23 34.65 19.70 29.84
N TYR A 24 33.81 20.41 29.06
CA TYR A 24 33.38 19.84 27.80
C TYR A 24 34.56 19.94 26.81
N PRO A 25 35.04 18.82 26.27
CA PRO A 25 36.05 18.85 25.24
C PRO A 25 35.48 19.68 24.07
N ARG A 26 36.22 20.69 23.64
CA ARG A 26 35.86 21.46 22.43
C ARG A 26 36.05 20.53 21.26
N VAL A 27 34.98 19.82 20.86
CA VAL A 27 34.96 19.07 19.61
C VAL A 27 35.13 20.09 18.48
N PRO A 28 36.17 19.97 17.64
CA PRO A 28 36.35 20.92 16.56
C PRO A 28 35.09 20.94 15.69
N PHE A 29 34.63 22.15 15.36
CA PHE A 29 33.39 22.36 14.60
C PHE A 29 33.30 21.52 13.34
N ALA A 30 34.46 21.29 12.69
CA ALA A 30 34.58 20.42 11.51
C ALA A 30 34.18 18.95 11.78
N LEU A 31 34.49 18.37 12.95
CA LEU A 31 34.11 17.00 13.31
C LEU A 31 32.59 16.90 13.55
N GLY A 32 31.97 17.92 14.12
CA GLY A 32 30.50 17.97 14.32
C GLY A 32 29.74 18.03 12.99
N VAL A 33 30.23 18.81 12.03
CA VAL A 33 29.64 18.91 10.69
C VAL A 33 29.77 17.59 9.91
N LEU A 34 30.94 16.97 9.94
CA LEU A 34 31.14 15.67 9.27
C LEU A 34 30.25 14.56 9.87
N ALA A 35 30.09 14.53 11.19
CA ALA A 35 29.20 13.57 11.86
C ALA A 35 27.73 13.81 11.46
N ALA A 36 27.25 15.06 11.36
CA ALA A 36 25.91 15.38 10.91
C ALA A 36 25.64 14.98 9.47
N ILE A 37 26.62 15.19 8.56
CA ILE A 37 26.52 14.77 7.15
C ILE A 37 26.48 13.24 7.05
N ALA A 38 27.31 12.52 7.81
CA ALA A 38 27.31 11.05 7.80
C ALA A 38 25.99 10.47 8.31
N LEU A 39 25.40 11.03 9.37
CA LEU A 39 24.10 10.63 9.90
C LEU A 39 22.97 10.92 8.91
N GLY A 40 23.00 12.06 8.24
CA GLY A 40 22.05 12.42 7.19
C GLY A 40 22.11 11.46 6.00
N ALA A 41 23.33 11.13 5.53
CA ALA A 41 23.52 10.17 4.44
C ALA A 41 23.05 8.75 4.83
N ALA A 42 23.30 8.31 6.06
CA ALA A 42 22.83 7.02 6.56
C ALA A 42 21.30 6.97 6.66
N ALA A 43 20.65 8.04 7.11
CA ALA A 43 19.19 8.15 7.17
C ALA A 43 18.55 8.11 5.76
N ILE A 44 19.12 8.81 4.78
CA ILE A 44 18.67 8.79 3.39
C ILE A 44 18.86 7.38 2.78
N ALA A 45 20.00 6.73 3.03
CA ALA A 45 20.25 5.38 2.57
C ALA A 45 19.27 4.37 3.19
N ALA A 46 19.01 4.46 4.49
CA ALA A 46 18.03 3.62 5.19
C ALA A 46 16.61 3.85 4.65
N TRP A 47 16.22 5.10 4.36
CA TRP A 47 14.94 5.44 3.76
C TRP A 47 14.80 4.88 2.33
N MET A 48 15.86 5.00 1.50
CA MET A 48 15.88 4.39 0.15
C MET A 48 15.82 2.86 0.19
N ILE A 49 16.50 2.22 1.15
CA ILE A 49 16.42 0.77 1.35
C ILE A 49 15.02 0.37 1.81
N TRP A 50 14.41 1.10 2.73
CA TRP A 50 13.04 0.84 3.19
C TRP A 50 12.01 0.99 2.07
N GLN A 51 12.14 2.00 1.20
CA GLN A 51 11.29 2.12 0.01
C GLN A 51 11.49 0.97 -0.99
N ARG A 52 12.71 0.47 -1.16
CA ARG A 52 12.99 -0.71 -2.00
C ARG A 52 12.43 -2.01 -1.40
N SER A 53 12.33 -2.10 -0.09
CA SER A 53 11.75 -3.27 0.60
C SER A 53 10.23 -3.35 0.49
N SER A 54 9.55 -2.27 0.10
CA SER A 54 8.11 -2.25 -0.20
C SER A 54 7.77 -2.72 -1.63
N VAL A 55 8.76 -2.90 -2.50
CA VAL A 55 8.62 -3.62 -3.76
C VAL A 55 8.79 -5.10 -3.43
N SER A 56 7.70 -5.86 -3.46
CA SER A 56 7.75 -7.32 -3.31
C SER A 56 8.76 -7.88 -4.30
N PRO A 57 9.88 -8.49 -3.84
CA PRO A 57 10.82 -9.14 -4.73
C PRO A 57 10.34 -10.57 -4.99
N SER A 58 9.10 -10.73 -5.36
CA SER A 58 8.62 -12.00 -5.84
C SER A 58 8.42 -11.85 -7.34
N GLY A 59 9.29 -12.46 -8.13
CA GLY A 59 9.06 -12.76 -9.53
C GLY A 59 7.86 -13.70 -9.71
N GLN A 60 6.82 -13.53 -8.91
CA GLN A 60 5.57 -14.26 -8.93
C GLN A 60 4.70 -13.66 -10.03
N ILE A 61 4.54 -14.43 -11.07
CA ILE A 61 3.77 -14.04 -12.25
C ILE A 61 2.28 -14.09 -11.91
N ILE A 62 1.59 -12.94 -12.06
CA ILE A 62 0.13 -12.88 -12.05
C ILE A 62 -0.33 -13.18 -13.48
N GLU A 63 -0.96 -14.34 -13.69
CA GLU A 63 -1.54 -14.75 -14.97
C GLU A 63 -3.00 -14.27 -15.05
N VAL A 64 -3.36 -13.56 -16.13
CA VAL A 64 -4.73 -13.11 -16.37
C VAL A 64 -5.53 -14.20 -17.07
N ILE A 65 -6.58 -14.71 -16.43
CA ILE A 65 -7.54 -15.67 -16.97
C ILE A 65 -8.61 -14.95 -17.80
N ASP A 66 -9.27 -13.95 -17.17
CA ASP A 66 -10.27 -13.09 -17.80
C ASP A 66 -10.25 -11.69 -17.16
N GLY A 67 -11.23 -10.84 -17.46
CA GLY A 67 -11.24 -9.45 -17.01
C GLY A 67 -11.32 -9.24 -15.48
N ASP A 68 -11.74 -10.26 -14.74
CA ASP A 68 -11.89 -10.18 -13.27
C ASP A 68 -11.39 -11.45 -12.54
N THR A 69 -10.63 -12.28 -13.23
CA THR A 69 -10.04 -13.49 -12.64
C THR A 69 -8.56 -13.61 -13.03
N VAL A 70 -7.72 -13.80 -12.01
CA VAL A 70 -6.28 -13.99 -12.18
C VAL A 70 -5.83 -15.30 -11.52
N ARG A 71 -4.69 -15.85 -11.97
CA ARG A 71 -3.99 -16.93 -11.27
C ARG A 71 -2.72 -16.38 -10.63
N PHE A 72 -2.51 -16.75 -9.38
CA PHE A 72 -1.34 -16.35 -8.61
C PHE A 72 -0.92 -17.52 -7.70
N ASN A 73 0.34 -17.90 -7.73
CA ASN A 73 0.87 -19.07 -6.99
C ASN A 73 0.05 -20.34 -7.19
N GLY A 74 -0.40 -20.60 -8.44
CA GLY A 74 -1.17 -21.78 -8.78
C GLY A 74 -2.67 -21.72 -8.41
N ALA A 75 -3.11 -20.77 -7.58
CA ALA A 75 -4.51 -20.58 -7.20
C ALA A 75 -5.20 -19.55 -8.10
N ALA A 76 -6.47 -19.80 -8.47
CA ALA A 76 -7.31 -18.83 -9.14
C ALA A 76 -7.97 -17.88 -8.15
N TYR A 77 -7.94 -16.59 -8.43
CA TYR A 77 -8.55 -15.53 -7.66
C TYR A 77 -9.59 -14.78 -8.46
N ARG A 78 -10.81 -14.68 -7.94
CA ARG A 78 -11.82 -13.74 -8.40
C ARG A 78 -11.52 -12.38 -7.80
N LEU A 79 -11.28 -11.38 -8.62
CA LEU A 79 -11.12 -10.01 -8.17
C LEU A 79 -12.48 -9.46 -7.75
N VAL A 80 -12.56 -8.88 -6.54
CA VAL A 80 -13.82 -8.44 -5.94
C VAL A 80 -14.11 -6.98 -6.19
N GLY A 81 -15.38 -6.57 -5.98
CA GLY A 81 -15.83 -5.18 -6.11
C GLY A 81 -16.37 -4.81 -7.49
N PHE A 82 -16.08 -5.61 -8.50
CA PHE A 82 -16.51 -5.36 -9.87
C PHE A 82 -16.81 -6.66 -10.64
N ASP A 83 -17.45 -6.51 -11.79
CA ASP A 83 -17.82 -7.56 -12.71
C ASP A 83 -17.49 -7.15 -14.13
N THR A 84 -16.86 -8.06 -14.88
CA THR A 84 -16.54 -7.86 -16.30
C THR A 84 -17.41 -8.74 -17.18
N PRO A 85 -17.55 -8.41 -18.50
CA PRO A 85 -18.24 -9.27 -19.46
C PRO A 85 -17.66 -10.67 -19.50
N GLU A 86 -18.49 -11.67 -19.78
CA GLU A 86 -18.08 -13.07 -19.89
C GLU A 86 -17.38 -13.36 -21.23
N ARG A 87 -16.40 -14.26 -21.21
CA ARG A 87 -15.62 -14.69 -22.37
C ARG A 87 -16.16 -15.99 -23.00
N GLY A 88 -15.81 -16.20 -24.26
CA GLY A 88 -16.06 -17.45 -24.97
C GLY A 88 -17.54 -17.81 -25.00
N ASP A 89 -17.86 -19.08 -24.72
CA ASP A 89 -19.22 -19.64 -24.76
C ASP A 89 -20.13 -19.13 -23.62
N LYS A 90 -19.58 -18.44 -22.63
CA LYS A 90 -20.36 -17.84 -21.56
C LYS A 90 -20.91 -16.47 -21.94
N ALA A 91 -20.36 -15.81 -22.96
CA ALA A 91 -20.86 -14.55 -23.48
C ALA A 91 -22.21 -14.77 -24.18
N ARG A 92 -23.19 -13.93 -23.88
CA ARG A 92 -24.57 -14.03 -24.38
C ARG A 92 -24.74 -13.43 -25.77
N CYS A 93 -23.83 -12.54 -26.18
CA CYS A 93 -23.81 -11.90 -27.49
C CYS A 93 -22.38 -11.54 -27.91
N ASP A 94 -22.22 -11.18 -29.18
CA ASP A 94 -20.90 -10.80 -29.72
C ASP A 94 -20.36 -9.49 -29.12
N ASP A 95 -21.23 -8.59 -28.71
CA ASP A 95 -20.82 -7.36 -28.02
C ASP A 95 -20.22 -7.67 -26.66
N GLU A 96 -20.85 -8.53 -25.87
CA GLU A 96 -20.31 -8.99 -24.59
C GLU A 96 -18.92 -9.65 -24.78
N ARG A 97 -18.78 -10.49 -25.81
CA ARG A 97 -17.52 -11.18 -26.13
C ARG A 97 -16.40 -10.17 -26.46
N ARG A 98 -16.68 -9.16 -27.29
CA ARG A 98 -15.72 -8.08 -27.61
C ARG A 98 -15.31 -7.29 -26.38
N ARG A 99 -16.28 -6.92 -25.53
CA ARG A 99 -16.02 -6.18 -24.28
C ARG A 99 -15.20 -7.00 -23.29
N ALA A 100 -15.46 -8.30 -23.19
CA ALA A 100 -14.69 -9.21 -22.33
C ALA A 100 -13.23 -9.28 -22.76
N GLU A 101 -12.97 -9.32 -24.07
CA GLU A 101 -11.61 -9.33 -24.61
C GLU A 101 -10.89 -7.99 -24.33
N ALA A 102 -11.61 -6.87 -24.48
CA ALA A 102 -11.08 -5.55 -24.14
C ALA A 102 -10.72 -5.44 -22.65
N ALA A 103 -11.62 -5.86 -21.73
CA ALA A 103 -11.37 -5.87 -20.30
C ALA A 103 -10.17 -6.76 -19.94
N THR A 104 -10.08 -7.95 -20.50
CA THR A 104 -8.98 -8.88 -20.28
C THR A 104 -7.63 -8.32 -20.76
N THR A 105 -7.62 -7.74 -21.97
CA THR A 105 -6.43 -7.10 -22.54
C THR A 105 -5.98 -5.90 -21.69
N ARG A 106 -6.93 -5.10 -21.23
CA ARG A 106 -6.63 -3.96 -20.36
C ARG A 106 -6.04 -4.40 -19.02
N LEU A 107 -6.61 -5.44 -18.39
CA LEU A 107 -6.08 -6.00 -17.15
C LEU A 107 -4.63 -6.51 -17.33
N ARG A 108 -4.33 -7.20 -18.45
CA ARG A 108 -2.95 -7.62 -18.77
C ARG A 108 -2.01 -6.41 -18.90
N ALA A 109 -2.44 -5.36 -19.58
CA ALA A 109 -1.64 -4.14 -19.74
C ALA A 109 -1.37 -3.45 -18.39
N LEU A 110 -2.37 -3.38 -17.53
CA LEU A 110 -2.22 -2.81 -16.18
C LEU A 110 -1.22 -3.62 -15.34
N ILE A 111 -1.32 -4.94 -15.33
CA ILE A 111 -0.36 -5.80 -14.61
C ILE A 111 1.04 -5.67 -15.22
N GLY A 112 1.15 -5.59 -16.53
CA GLY A 112 2.42 -5.44 -17.25
C GLY A 112 3.09 -4.08 -17.07
N SER A 113 2.36 -3.04 -16.61
CA SER A 113 2.94 -1.73 -16.31
C SER A 113 3.79 -1.72 -15.02
N GLY A 114 3.77 -2.80 -14.24
CA GLY A 114 4.53 -2.98 -13.01
C GLY A 114 3.74 -2.60 -11.75
N ASP A 115 4.33 -2.89 -10.60
CA ASP A 115 3.77 -2.61 -9.26
C ASP A 115 2.37 -3.21 -9.03
N ALA A 116 2.11 -4.41 -9.58
CA ALA A 116 0.89 -5.17 -9.35
C ALA A 116 0.98 -5.91 -8.01
N ARG A 117 -0.02 -5.69 -7.14
CA ARG A 117 -0.10 -6.31 -5.82
C ARG A 117 -1.46 -6.94 -5.62
N LEU A 118 -1.50 -8.27 -5.50
CA LEU A 118 -2.70 -9.02 -5.16
C LEU A 118 -2.81 -9.14 -3.63
N ILE A 119 -3.95 -8.73 -3.08
CA ILE A 119 -4.28 -8.84 -1.66
C ILE A 119 -5.42 -9.84 -1.53
N ARG A 120 -5.20 -10.93 -0.79
CA ARG A 120 -6.26 -11.87 -0.49
C ARG A 120 -7.31 -11.23 0.41
N VAL A 121 -8.59 -11.40 0.07
CA VAL A 121 -9.73 -10.97 0.87
C VAL A 121 -10.69 -12.14 1.08
N ALA A 122 -11.57 -12.04 2.08
CA ALA A 122 -12.59 -13.05 2.32
C ALA A 122 -13.61 -13.09 1.16
N CYS A 123 -14.00 -14.29 0.76
CA CYS A 123 -15.08 -14.48 -0.20
C CYS A 123 -16.46 -14.35 0.49
N SER A 124 -17.46 -13.90 -0.27
CA SER A 124 -18.87 -13.87 0.15
C SER A 124 -19.47 -15.27 0.16
N CYS A 125 -19.02 -16.09 1.11
CA CYS A 125 -19.40 -17.49 1.28
C CYS A 125 -19.66 -17.80 2.75
N ARG A 126 -20.29 -18.94 3.00
CA ARG A 126 -20.41 -19.45 4.39
C ARG A 126 -19.02 -19.77 4.94
N LEU A 127 -18.86 -19.58 6.23
CA LEU A 127 -17.61 -19.87 6.94
C LEU A 127 -17.10 -21.29 6.61
N GLY A 128 -15.81 -21.43 6.37
CA GLY A 128 -15.14 -22.69 6.07
C GLY A 128 -15.33 -23.22 4.64
N GLN A 129 -16.02 -22.49 3.76
CA GLN A 129 -16.26 -22.94 2.38
C GLN A 129 -15.35 -22.28 1.32
N GLU A 130 -14.49 -21.37 1.71
CA GLU A 130 -13.52 -20.77 0.78
C GLU A 130 -12.64 -21.82 0.09
N GLY A 131 -12.49 -21.73 -1.22
CA GLY A 131 -11.77 -22.70 -2.03
C GLY A 131 -12.55 -23.96 -2.38
N ALA A 132 -13.73 -24.17 -1.81
CA ALA A 132 -14.62 -25.25 -2.19
C ALA A 132 -15.42 -24.89 -3.46
N ARG A 133 -15.86 -25.89 -4.23
CA ARG A 133 -16.57 -25.68 -5.50
C ARG A 133 -17.89 -24.92 -5.35
N ASN A 134 -18.55 -25.03 -4.20
CA ASN A 134 -19.77 -24.33 -3.85
C ASN A 134 -19.54 -22.88 -3.37
N CYS A 135 -18.27 -22.46 -3.21
CA CYS A 135 -17.88 -21.11 -2.94
C CYS A 135 -17.07 -20.56 -4.11
N ASN A 136 -17.64 -19.62 -4.87
CA ASN A 136 -16.97 -18.95 -5.97
C ASN A 136 -16.30 -19.90 -6.99
N PHE A 137 -16.88 -21.08 -7.21
CA PHE A 137 -16.38 -22.13 -8.10
C PHE A 137 -14.98 -22.65 -7.74
N GLY A 138 -14.60 -22.64 -6.48
CA GLY A 138 -13.28 -23.06 -6.01
C GLY A 138 -12.19 -22.00 -6.15
N ARG A 139 -12.53 -20.78 -6.60
CA ARG A 139 -11.60 -19.64 -6.64
C ARG A 139 -11.52 -18.98 -5.27
N LEU A 140 -10.35 -18.47 -4.94
CA LEU A 140 -10.15 -17.54 -3.85
C LEU A 140 -10.65 -16.13 -4.23
N CYS A 141 -10.70 -15.21 -3.29
CA CYS A 141 -11.05 -13.82 -3.54
C CYS A 141 -9.87 -12.89 -3.26
N GLY A 142 -9.74 -11.84 -4.08
CA GLY A 142 -8.64 -10.89 -3.95
C GLY A 142 -9.01 -9.49 -4.45
N SER A 143 -8.30 -8.48 -3.97
CA SER A 143 -8.23 -7.15 -4.56
C SER A 143 -6.86 -6.99 -5.21
N LEU A 144 -6.81 -6.47 -6.43
CA LEU A 144 -5.61 -6.22 -7.18
C LEU A 144 -5.34 -4.72 -7.25
N LEU A 145 -4.19 -4.32 -6.74
CA LEU A 145 -3.73 -2.94 -6.78
C LEU A 145 -2.64 -2.79 -7.85
N ILE A 146 -2.70 -1.70 -8.59
CA ILE A 146 -1.68 -1.27 -9.56
C ILE A 146 -1.22 0.13 -9.15
N GLY A 147 0.04 0.28 -8.76
CA GLY A 147 0.54 1.56 -8.24
C GLY A 147 -0.27 2.08 -7.03
N GLY A 148 -0.82 1.18 -6.20
CA GLY A 148 -1.66 1.51 -5.06
C GLY A 148 -3.15 1.76 -5.39
N MET A 149 -3.55 1.80 -6.67
CA MET A 149 -4.94 1.98 -7.09
C MET A 149 -5.62 0.64 -7.33
N ASP A 150 -6.89 0.50 -6.90
CA ASP A 150 -7.68 -0.71 -7.16
C ASP A 150 -8.01 -0.85 -8.65
N VAL A 151 -7.71 -2.01 -9.21
CA VAL A 151 -7.91 -2.29 -10.64
C VAL A 151 -9.38 -2.26 -11.04
N GLY A 152 -10.28 -2.63 -10.15
CA GLY A 152 -11.72 -2.57 -10.39
C GLY A 152 -12.19 -1.14 -10.61
N GLY A 153 -11.69 -0.18 -9.81
CA GLY A 153 -11.95 1.25 -9.99
C GLY A 153 -11.49 1.77 -11.36
N ILE A 154 -10.30 1.33 -11.80
CA ILE A 154 -9.75 1.70 -13.12
C ILE A 154 -10.66 1.15 -14.23
N LEU A 155 -10.96 -0.15 -14.22
CA LEU A 155 -11.79 -0.79 -15.26
C LEU A 155 -13.21 -0.24 -15.29
N ILE A 156 -13.80 0.11 -14.13
CA ILE A 156 -15.12 0.75 -14.05
C ILE A 156 -15.09 2.14 -14.69
N SER A 157 -14.08 2.94 -14.39
CA SER A 157 -13.94 4.30 -14.95
C SER A 157 -13.76 4.30 -16.47
N GLU A 158 -13.17 3.24 -17.01
CA GLU A 158 -12.97 3.02 -18.44
C GLU A 158 -14.18 2.34 -19.13
N GLY A 159 -15.26 2.03 -18.40
CA GLY A 159 -16.46 1.37 -18.94
C GLY A 159 -16.26 -0.12 -19.28
N LEU A 160 -15.18 -0.74 -18.78
CA LEU A 160 -14.83 -2.14 -19.03
C LEU A 160 -15.33 -3.09 -17.93
N ALA A 161 -15.86 -2.53 -16.84
CA ALA A 161 -16.45 -3.27 -15.73
C ALA A 161 -17.66 -2.54 -15.16
N HIS A 162 -18.52 -3.26 -14.44
CA HIS A 162 -19.59 -2.70 -13.61
C HIS A 162 -19.26 -2.87 -12.13
N PRO A 163 -19.68 -1.94 -11.25
CA PRO A 163 -19.62 -2.17 -9.80
C PRO A 163 -20.41 -3.43 -9.44
N TYR A 164 -19.79 -4.32 -8.65
CA TYR A 164 -20.39 -5.58 -8.22
C TYR A 164 -19.94 -5.92 -6.82
N VAL A 165 -20.71 -5.49 -5.83
CA VAL A 165 -20.39 -5.64 -4.41
C VAL A 165 -21.29 -6.72 -3.83
N CYS A 166 -20.68 -7.78 -3.33
CA CYS A 166 -21.37 -8.88 -2.65
C CYS A 166 -21.59 -8.55 -1.16
N GLY A 167 -22.64 -9.09 -0.58
CA GLY A 167 -22.84 -9.13 0.87
C GLY A 167 -21.94 -10.18 1.54
N ALA A 168 -22.19 -10.47 2.82
CA ALA A 168 -21.35 -11.40 3.59
C ALA A 168 -21.42 -12.85 3.05
N THR A 169 -22.58 -13.31 2.56
CA THR A 169 -22.80 -14.71 2.15
C THR A 169 -23.43 -14.86 0.77
N SER A 170 -23.74 -13.76 0.08
CA SER A 170 -24.40 -13.79 -1.23
C SER A 170 -24.05 -12.57 -2.05
N CYS A 171 -24.18 -12.70 -3.37
CA CYS A 171 -23.95 -11.64 -4.34
C CYS A 171 -25.26 -11.24 -5.03
N PRO A 172 -25.38 -9.98 -5.52
CA PRO A 172 -26.50 -9.53 -6.30
C PRO A 172 -26.54 -10.23 -7.68
N GLN A 173 -27.63 -10.04 -8.40
CA GLN A 173 -27.70 -10.44 -9.80
C GLN A 173 -26.73 -9.59 -10.65
N ARG A 174 -25.99 -10.23 -11.53
CA ARG A 174 -25.09 -9.56 -12.48
C ARG A 174 -25.86 -8.72 -13.47
N ARG A 175 -25.34 -7.56 -13.81
CA ARG A 175 -25.90 -6.72 -14.89
C ARG A 175 -25.70 -7.36 -16.25
N PRO A 176 -26.67 -7.29 -17.16
CA PRO A 176 -26.47 -7.76 -18.54
C PRO A 176 -25.48 -6.85 -19.28
N TRP A 177 -24.76 -7.44 -20.21
CA TRP A 177 -23.82 -6.76 -21.09
C TRP A 177 -24.35 -6.66 -22.54
N CYS A 178 -25.48 -7.31 -22.80
CA CYS A 178 -26.15 -7.31 -24.09
C CYS A 178 -27.38 -6.40 -24.10
#